data_69e801a3bf7f6215da732ecef1769d44
#
_entry.id   69e801a3bf7f6215da732ecef1769d44
#
_cell.length_a   1.000
_cell.length_b   1.000
_cell.length_c   1.000
_cell.angle_alpha   90.00
_cell.angle_beta   90.00
_cell.angle_gamma   90.00
#
_symmetry.space_group_name_H-M   'P 1'
#
loop_
_entity.id
_entity.type
_entity.pdbx_description
1 polymer ?
#
loop_
_entity_poly.entity_id
_entity_poly.type
_entity_poly.pdbx_seq_one_letter_code
_entity_poly.pdbx_strand_id
1 'polypeptide(L)'
;DQLSGGQKQRVGIARALIQNPKMLLCDEPIASLDPNSAKIIMDHLKNISSTLGITCIVNLHQVDVALKYSDRIIGINNGKKVYDGPPKEITEDIVRNIYGSEVKNLIL
;
A
#
# COMPACT_ATOMS: atom_id res chain seq x y z
N ASP A 1 -23.67 -12.42 -3.25
CA ASP A 1 -22.48 -11.80 -2.79
C ASP A 1 -22.06 -12.32 -1.41
N GLN A 2 -21.42 -13.46 -1.43
CA GLN A 2 -21.10 -14.24 -0.24
C GLN A 2 -19.66 -14.06 0.24
N LEU A 3 -18.88 -13.24 -0.46
CA LEU A 3 -17.46 -13.10 -0.17
C LEU A 3 -17.21 -11.99 0.87
N SER A 4 -16.23 -12.24 1.76
CA SER A 4 -15.73 -11.19 2.66
C SER A 4 -14.97 -10.14 1.86
N GLY A 5 -14.67 -8.99 2.49
CA GLY A 5 -13.88 -7.93 1.86
C GLY A 5 -12.51 -8.42 1.40
N GLY A 6 -11.83 -9.20 2.25
CA GLY A 6 -10.53 -9.76 1.89
C GLY A 6 -10.60 -10.76 0.75
N GLN A 7 -11.65 -11.58 0.73
CA GLN A 7 -11.86 -12.53 -0.36
C GLN A 7 -12.14 -11.81 -1.68
N LYS A 8 -12.94 -10.74 -1.66
CA LYS A 8 -13.18 -9.92 -2.84
C LYS A 8 -11.88 -9.30 -3.37
N GLN A 9 -11.03 -8.81 -2.50
CA GLN A 9 -9.75 -8.24 -2.92
C GLN A 9 -8.86 -9.30 -3.56
N ARG A 10 -8.81 -10.50 -3.00
CA ARG A 10 -8.01 -11.59 -3.60
C ARG A 10 -8.53 -12.00 -4.97
N VAL A 11 -9.84 -12.05 -5.16
CA VAL A 11 -10.45 -12.33 -6.47
C VAL A 11 -10.08 -11.24 -7.47
N GLY A 12 -10.14 -9.97 -7.05
CA GLY A 12 -9.77 -8.85 -7.92
C GLY A 12 -8.31 -8.92 -8.37
N ILE A 13 -7.40 -9.23 -7.44
CA ILE A 13 -5.99 -9.39 -7.74
C ILE A 13 -5.78 -10.57 -8.72
N ALA A 14 -6.43 -11.70 -8.48
CA ALA A 14 -6.32 -12.85 -9.37
C ALA A 14 -6.81 -12.53 -10.78
N ARG A 15 -7.90 -11.81 -10.91
CA ARG A 15 -8.41 -11.38 -12.22
C ARG A 15 -7.42 -10.49 -12.96
N ALA A 16 -6.79 -9.57 -12.25
CA ALA A 16 -5.77 -8.71 -12.85
C ALA A 16 -4.56 -9.52 -13.32
N LEU A 17 -4.13 -10.51 -12.55
CA LEU A 17 -2.97 -11.33 -12.89
C LEU A 17 -3.19 -12.21 -14.12
N ILE A 18 -4.42 -12.61 -14.38
CA ILE A 18 -4.74 -13.43 -15.57
C ILE A 18 -4.35 -12.71 -16.87
N GLN A 19 -4.33 -11.40 -16.87
CA GLN A 19 -4.00 -10.59 -18.03
C GLN A 19 -2.49 -10.41 -18.25
N ASN A 20 -1.65 -11.07 -17.45
CA ASN A 20 -0.19 -10.96 -17.52
C ASN A 20 0.29 -9.50 -17.49
N PRO A 21 -0.07 -8.72 -16.48
CA PRO A 21 0.31 -7.31 -16.44
C PRO A 21 1.79 -7.14 -16.14
N LYS A 22 2.35 -6.01 -16.57
CA LYS A 22 3.68 -5.57 -16.15
C LYS A 22 3.60 -4.72 -14.88
N MET A 23 2.44 -4.16 -14.62
CA MET A 23 2.18 -3.28 -13.48
C MET A 23 0.80 -3.56 -12.92
N LEU A 24 0.68 -3.56 -11.62
CA LEU A 24 -0.58 -3.73 -10.91
C LEU A 24 -0.86 -2.47 -10.09
N LEU A 25 -2.01 -1.88 -10.30
CA LEU A 25 -2.45 -0.69 -9.55
C LEU A 25 -3.50 -1.11 -8.54
N CYS A 26 -3.24 -0.83 -7.26
CA CYS A 26 -4.15 -1.18 -6.17
C CYS A 26 -4.55 0.07 -5.41
N ASP A 27 -5.81 0.44 -5.49
CA ASP A 27 -6.34 1.63 -4.82
C ASP A 27 -6.95 1.23 -3.48
N GLU A 28 -6.27 1.61 -2.40
CA GLU A 28 -6.71 1.34 -1.03
C GLU A 28 -7.12 -0.13 -0.81
N PRO A 29 -6.24 -1.10 -1.12
CA PRO A 29 -6.65 -2.51 -1.15
C PRO A 29 -7.01 -3.07 0.22
N ILE A 30 -6.65 -2.39 1.30
CA ILE A 30 -6.93 -2.86 2.67
C ILE A 30 -7.89 -1.96 3.43
N ALA A 31 -8.50 -0.99 2.75
CA ALA A 31 -9.49 -0.12 3.39
C ALA A 31 -10.66 -0.96 3.91
N SER A 32 -11.05 -0.71 5.14
CA SER A 32 -12.16 -1.41 5.83
C SER A 32 -11.94 -2.90 6.07
N LEU A 33 -10.72 -3.40 5.91
CA LEU A 33 -10.39 -4.78 6.28
C LEU A 33 -9.88 -4.85 7.72
N ASP A 34 -10.16 -5.97 8.39
CA ASP A 34 -9.56 -6.25 9.68
C ASP A 34 -8.04 -6.46 9.51
N PRO A 35 -7.24 -6.34 10.59
CA PRO A 35 -5.79 -6.44 10.49
C PRO A 35 -5.28 -7.74 9.89
N ASN A 36 -5.95 -8.86 10.18
CA ASN A 36 -5.54 -10.16 9.65
C ASN A 36 -5.77 -10.25 8.14
N SER A 37 -6.93 -9.81 7.67
CA SER A 37 -7.26 -9.79 6.25
C SER A 37 -6.35 -8.82 5.50
N ALA A 38 -6.07 -7.66 6.09
CA ALA A 38 -5.15 -6.68 5.51
C ALA A 38 -3.75 -7.26 5.33
N LYS A 39 -3.26 -7.98 6.34
CA LYS A 39 -1.95 -8.64 6.27
C LYS A 39 -1.89 -9.63 5.12
N ILE A 40 -2.93 -10.43 4.95
CA ILE A 40 -2.99 -11.42 3.87
C ILE A 40 -2.89 -10.74 2.50
N ILE A 41 -3.63 -9.66 2.30
CA ILE A 41 -3.60 -8.91 1.04
C ILE A 41 -2.22 -8.31 0.79
N MET A 42 -1.62 -7.67 1.79
CA MET A 42 -0.30 -7.05 1.63
C MET A 42 0.78 -8.09 1.39
N ASP A 43 0.71 -9.25 2.07
CA ASP A 43 1.64 -10.35 1.83
C ASP A 43 1.53 -10.86 0.39
N HIS A 44 0.31 -10.97 -0.14
CA HIS A 44 0.11 -11.37 -1.54
C HIS A 44 0.73 -10.35 -2.51
N LEU A 45 0.50 -9.07 -2.29
CA LEU A 45 1.06 -8.03 -3.16
C LEU A 45 2.59 -8.04 -3.11
N LYS A 46 3.17 -8.19 -1.93
CA LYS A 46 4.62 -8.28 -1.78
C LYS A 46 5.18 -9.49 -2.52
N ASN A 47 4.51 -10.63 -2.41
CA ASN A 47 4.92 -11.86 -3.09
C ASN A 47 4.83 -11.72 -4.61
N ILE A 48 3.76 -11.10 -5.12
CA ILE A 48 3.61 -10.82 -6.55
C ILE A 48 4.78 -9.98 -7.07
N SER A 49 5.10 -8.92 -6.35
CA SER A 49 6.19 -8.03 -6.73
C SER A 49 7.54 -8.75 -6.72
N SER A 50 7.85 -9.48 -5.65
CA SER A 50 9.17 -10.10 -5.49
C SER A 50 9.34 -11.37 -6.32
N THR A 51 8.28 -12.16 -6.51
CA THR A 51 8.34 -13.46 -7.17
C THR A 51 8.05 -13.38 -8.66
N LEU A 52 7.06 -12.56 -9.05
CA LEU A 52 6.65 -12.45 -10.44
C LEU A 52 7.28 -11.26 -11.16
N GLY A 53 7.99 -10.39 -10.43
CA GLY A 53 8.62 -9.23 -11.02
C GLY A 53 7.63 -8.17 -11.51
N ILE A 54 6.40 -8.19 -11.01
CA ILE A 54 5.38 -7.22 -11.38
C ILE A 54 5.48 -6.01 -10.45
N THR A 55 5.56 -4.82 -11.03
CA THR A 55 5.56 -3.60 -10.24
C THR A 55 4.17 -3.37 -9.66
N CYS A 56 4.07 -3.30 -8.33
CA CYS A 56 2.80 -3.03 -7.65
C CYS A 56 2.82 -1.59 -7.13
N ILE A 57 1.89 -0.77 -7.60
CA ILE A 57 1.68 0.58 -7.09
C ILE A 57 0.44 0.53 -6.22
N VAL A 58 0.62 0.82 -4.93
CA VAL A 58 -0.43 0.65 -3.93
C VAL A 58 -0.68 1.99 -3.25
N ASN A 59 -1.91 2.45 -3.31
CA ASN A 59 -2.33 3.65 -2.61
C ASN A 59 -2.79 3.26 -1.20
N LEU A 60 -2.15 3.81 -0.18
CA LEU A 60 -2.42 3.48 1.21
C LEU A 60 -2.56 4.74 2.04
N HIS A 61 -3.45 4.69 3.04
CA HIS A 61 -3.53 5.72 4.08
C HIS A 61 -2.76 5.31 5.33
N GLN A 62 -2.51 4.03 5.51
CA GLN A 62 -1.87 3.50 6.71
C GLN A 62 -0.35 3.58 6.55
N VAL A 63 0.27 4.50 7.28
CA VAL A 63 1.72 4.74 7.19
C VAL A 63 2.52 3.53 7.64
N ASP A 64 2.10 2.88 8.74
CA ASP A 64 2.78 1.70 9.24
C ASP A 64 2.84 0.57 8.21
N VAL A 65 1.75 0.37 7.48
CA VAL A 65 1.69 -0.63 6.41
C VAL A 65 2.63 -0.24 5.26
N ALA A 66 2.60 1.02 4.85
CA ALA A 66 3.47 1.50 3.78
C ALA A 66 4.95 1.32 4.16
N LEU A 67 5.32 1.63 5.39
CA LEU A 67 6.69 1.47 5.87
C LEU A 67 7.13 0.01 5.87
N LYS A 68 6.22 -0.89 6.22
CA LYS A 68 6.54 -2.32 6.34
C LYS A 68 6.69 -3.02 5.00
N TYR A 69 5.85 -2.68 4.02
CA TYR A 69 5.75 -3.47 2.79
C TYR A 69 6.38 -2.83 1.57
N SER A 70 6.64 -1.52 1.59
CA SER A 70 7.10 -0.81 0.39
C SER A 70 8.61 -0.88 0.20
N ASP A 71 9.03 -0.93 -1.04
CA ASP A 71 10.43 -0.74 -1.42
C ASP A 71 10.73 0.73 -1.70
N ARG A 72 9.69 1.47 -2.11
CA ARG A 72 9.77 2.90 -2.42
C ARG A 72 8.46 3.53 -2.00
N ILE A 73 8.55 4.67 -1.35
CA ILE A 73 7.37 5.42 -0.91
C ILE A 73 7.35 6.77 -1.62
N ILE A 74 6.19 7.11 -2.15
CA ILE A 74 5.95 8.43 -2.72
C ILE A 74 4.88 9.09 -1.86
N GLY A 75 5.25 10.18 -1.21
CA GLY A 75 4.35 10.96 -0.38
C GLY A 75 3.79 12.14 -1.15
N ILE A 76 2.47 12.29 -1.11
CA ILE A 76 1.76 13.34 -1.85
C ILE A 76 0.95 14.19 -0.88
N ASN A 77 1.06 15.51 -1.03
CA ASN A 77 0.27 16.47 -0.27
C ASN A 77 -0.16 17.61 -1.20
N ASN A 78 -1.46 17.89 -1.22
CA ASN A 78 -2.05 18.93 -2.08
C ASN A 78 -1.65 18.77 -3.55
N GLY A 79 -1.65 17.54 -4.04
CA GLY A 79 -1.33 17.25 -5.43
C GLY A 79 0.15 17.36 -5.77
N LYS A 80 1.01 17.56 -4.79
CA LYS A 80 2.45 17.68 -4.99
C LYS A 80 3.20 16.53 -4.35
N LYS A 81 4.25 16.08 -5.01
CA LYS A 81 5.15 15.08 -4.46
C LYS A 81 6.05 15.75 -3.43
N VAL A 82 5.93 15.35 -2.16
CA VAL A 82 6.70 15.90 -1.05
C VAL A 82 7.75 14.93 -0.52
N TYR A 83 7.68 13.66 -0.93
CA TYR A 83 8.68 12.67 -0.58
C TYR A 83 8.77 11.63 -1.69
N ASP A 84 9.96 11.13 -1.95
CA ASP A 84 10.20 10.02 -2.87
C ASP A 84 11.49 9.33 -2.44
N GLY A 85 11.37 8.13 -1.92
CA GLY A 85 12.54 7.40 -1.45
C GLY A 85 12.18 6.12 -0.69
N PRO A 86 13.19 5.48 -0.10
CA PRO A 86 12.98 4.24 0.64
C PRO A 86 12.27 4.50 1.97
N PRO A 87 11.55 3.49 2.49
CA PRO A 87 10.84 3.65 3.77
C PRO A 87 11.78 3.91 4.95
N LYS A 88 13.00 3.41 4.91
CA LYS A 88 13.95 3.56 6.02
C LYS A 88 14.41 5.00 6.26
N GLU A 89 14.25 5.90 5.28
CA GLU A 89 14.64 7.30 5.41
C GLU A 89 13.49 8.21 5.80
N ILE A 90 12.30 7.67 6.02
CA ILE A 90 11.16 8.45 6.44
C ILE A 90 11.26 8.79 7.92
N THR A 91 11.11 10.08 8.23
CA THR A 91 11.11 10.61 9.59
C THR A 91 9.72 11.12 9.94
N GLU A 92 9.51 11.46 11.22
CA GLU A 92 8.26 12.10 11.64
C GLU A 92 8.00 13.40 10.89
N ASP A 93 9.04 14.19 10.63
CA ASP A 93 8.89 15.44 9.90
C ASP A 93 8.40 15.19 8.47
N ILE A 94 8.92 14.16 7.81
CA ILE A 94 8.49 13.78 6.48
C ILE A 94 7.01 13.34 6.50
N VAL A 95 6.62 12.56 7.50
CA VAL A 95 5.22 12.14 7.66
C VAL A 95 4.31 13.37 7.83
N ARG A 96 4.72 14.33 8.64
CA ARG A 96 3.95 15.57 8.81
C ARG A 96 3.82 16.35 7.52
N ASN A 97 4.85 16.37 6.69
CA ASN A 97 4.79 17.02 5.37
C ASN A 97 3.79 16.33 4.45
N ILE A 98 3.65 15.02 4.56
CA ILE A 98 2.70 14.26 3.75
C ILE A 98 1.27 14.49 4.21
N TYR A 99 1.01 14.39 5.51
CA TYR A 99 -0.34 14.42 6.08
C TYR A 99 -0.74 15.77 6.70
N GLY A 100 0.22 16.66 6.89
CA GLY A 100 -0.02 17.93 7.57
C GLY A 100 0.09 17.78 9.08
N SER A 101 -0.28 18.84 9.79
CA SER A 101 -0.09 18.95 11.24
C SER A 101 -1.05 18.08 12.07
N GLU A 102 -2.01 17.41 11.44
CA GLU A 102 -3.03 16.64 12.13
C GLU A 102 -2.58 15.23 12.53
N VAL A 103 -1.44 14.79 12.04
CA VAL A 103 -0.94 13.44 12.32
C VAL A 103 -0.17 13.47 13.63
N LYS A 104 -0.90 13.33 14.76
CA LYS A 104 -0.31 13.45 16.08
C LYS A 104 0.18 12.15 16.69
N ASN A 105 -0.28 11.01 16.19
CA ASN A 105 -0.09 9.73 16.86
C ASN A 105 0.59 8.67 16.01
N LEU A 106 1.34 9.08 15.01
CA LEU A 106 2.12 8.14 14.22
C LEU A 106 3.41 7.81 14.96
N ILE A 107 3.55 6.53 15.28
CA ILE A 107 4.78 6.00 15.85
C ILE A 107 5.56 5.39 14.69
N LEU A 108 6.70 5.94 14.42
CA LEU A 108 7.58 5.45 13.37
C LEU A 108 8.73 4.63 13.94
#